data_2a009e83dbb3d25c5ee189659e7f771c
#
_entry.id   2a009e83dbb3d25c5ee189659e7f771c
#
_cell.length_a   1.000
_cell.length_b   1.000
_cell.length_c   1.000
_cell.angle_alpha   90.00
_cell.angle_beta   90.00
_cell.angle_gamma   90.00
#
_symmetry.space_group_name_H-M   'P 1'
#
loop_
_entity.id
_entity.type
_entity.pdbx_description
1 polymer ?
#
loop_
_entity_poly.entity_id
_entity_poly.type
_entity_poly.pdbx_seq_one_letter_code
_entity_poly.pdbx_strand_id
1 'polypeptide(L)'
;PKEEVLSFLKKRSGVLDGVCVTGGEPLLASDLATFIREIKKMGYKVKLDTNGSHTEKLKHLIEAGLIDYVAMDIKNAPGKYAMAIGLSDYDPANVMESAAYLMAGDIPYEFRTTEVREFHKREDFEEIGRWLKGASRYFLQGFVNSGDLIQPGLRGYTKDIMEQALAIVKKYIPAAELRGVD
;
A
#
# COMPACT_ATOMS: atom_id res chain seq x y z
N PRO A 1 -4.92 -9.09 -21.19
CA PRO A 1 -5.90 -8.15 -21.70
C PRO A 1 -7.06 -8.02 -20.71
N LYS A 2 -7.68 -6.83 -20.63
CA LYS A 2 -8.78 -6.58 -19.66
C LYS A 2 -10.00 -7.44 -19.95
N GLU A 3 -10.27 -7.71 -21.21
CA GLU A 3 -11.38 -8.55 -21.68
C GLU A 3 -11.26 -9.99 -21.14
N GLU A 4 -10.07 -10.53 -21.09
CA GLU A 4 -9.82 -11.86 -20.52
C GLU A 4 -10.09 -11.88 -19.00
N VAL A 5 -9.65 -10.84 -18.28
CA VAL A 5 -9.93 -10.70 -16.84
C VAL A 5 -11.43 -10.60 -16.61
N LEU A 6 -12.17 -9.76 -17.36
CA LEU A 6 -13.61 -9.63 -17.23
C LEU A 6 -14.34 -10.94 -17.59
N SER A 7 -13.88 -11.66 -18.61
CA SER A 7 -14.42 -12.98 -18.97
C SER A 7 -14.18 -14.02 -17.87
N PHE A 8 -12.97 -14.02 -17.27
CA PHE A 8 -12.66 -14.87 -16.13
C PHE A 8 -13.57 -14.58 -14.92
N LEU A 9 -13.72 -13.29 -14.58
CA LEU A 9 -14.56 -12.87 -13.46
C LEU A 9 -16.01 -13.26 -13.65
N LYS A 10 -16.58 -13.12 -14.87
CA LYS A 10 -17.95 -13.60 -15.19
C LYS A 10 -18.12 -15.09 -14.88
N LYS A 11 -17.12 -15.92 -15.18
CA LYS A 11 -17.15 -17.36 -14.90
C LYS A 11 -17.00 -17.70 -13.42
N ARG A 12 -16.55 -16.75 -12.60
CA ARG A 12 -16.31 -16.91 -11.17
C ARG A 12 -17.32 -16.18 -10.28
N SER A 13 -18.38 -15.67 -10.88
CA SER A 13 -19.48 -15.03 -10.14
C SER A 13 -20.06 -16.00 -9.10
N GLY A 14 -20.22 -15.52 -7.86
CA GLY A 14 -20.68 -16.35 -6.73
C GLY A 14 -19.62 -17.27 -6.11
N VAL A 15 -18.38 -17.27 -6.65
CA VAL A 15 -17.25 -18.05 -6.10
C VAL A 15 -16.20 -17.13 -5.45
N LEU A 16 -15.97 -15.96 -6.05
CA LEU A 16 -15.05 -14.95 -5.54
C LEU A 16 -15.83 -13.80 -4.92
N ASP A 17 -15.37 -13.29 -3.79
CA ASP A 17 -16.00 -12.15 -3.09
C ASP A 17 -15.54 -10.80 -3.64
N GLY A 18 -14.32 -10.72 -4.18
CA GLY A 18 -13.74 -9.47 -4.62
C GLY A 18 -12.51 -9.63 -5.50
N VAL A 19 -12.02 -8.49 -5.95
CA VAL A 19 -10.87 -8.36 -6.84
C VAL A 19 -9.87 -7.40 -6.21
N CYS A 20 -8.61 -7.79 -6.16
CA CYS A 20 -7.52 -6.89 -5.82
C CYS A 20 -6.95 -6.29 -7.11
N VAL A 21 -7.05 -4.99 -7.26
CA VAL A 21 -6.43 -4.22 -8.34
C VAL A 21 -5.06 -3.77 -7.88
N THR A 22 -4.04 -4.34 -8.48
CA THR A 22 -2.63 -4.15 -8.14
C THR A 22 -1.77 -4.14 -9.40
N GLY A 23 -0.46 -4.09 -9.28
CA GLY A 23 0.50 -4.07 -10.38
C GLY A 23 1.57 -3.03 -10.08
N GLY A 24 2.13 -2.33 -11.09
CA GLY A 24 3.02 -1.20 -10.81
C GLY A 24 2.31 -0.14 -9.94
N GLU A 25 1.81 0.95 -10.53
CA GLU A 25 0.86 1.85 -9.86
C GLU A 25 -0.45 1.87 -10.67
N PRO A 26 -1.53 1.26 -10.14
CA PRO A 26 -2.80 1.18 -10.88
C PRO A 26 -3.40 2.54 -11.25
N LEU A 27 -3.20 3.55 -10.39
CA LEU A 27 -3.71 4.90 -10.61
C LEU A 27 -3.08 5.62 -11.82
N LEU A 28 -2.02 5.08 -12.42
CA LEU A 28 -1.47 5.58 -13.69
C LEU A 28 -2.37 5.25 -14.89
N ALA A 29 -3.14 4.15 -14.82
CA ALA A 29 -3.99 3.74 -15.94
C ALA A 29 -5.16 4.71 -16.13
N SER A 30 -5.28 5.26 -17.33
CA SER A 30 -6.31 6.27 -17.67
C SER A 30 -7.72 5.71 -17.68
N ASP A 31 -7.89 4.42 -17.93
CA ASP A 31 -9.17 3.73 -18.02
C ASP A 31 -9.51 2.89 -16.76
N LEU A 32 -8.75 3.07 -15.66
CA LEU A 32 -8.93 2.32 -14.42
C LEU A 32 -10.35 2.40 -13.88
N ALA A 33 -10.91 3.60 -13.79
CA ALA A 33 -12.27 3.81 -13.28
C ALA A 33 -13.33 3.05 -14.09
N THR A 34 -13.18 3.03 -15.42
CA THR A 34 -14.07 2.28 -16.32
C THR A 34 -13.95 0.78 -16.08
N PHE A 35 -12.73 0.28 -15.98
CA PHE A 35 -12.46 -1.13 -15.70
C PHE A 35 -13.05 -1.58 -14.35
N ILE A 36 -12.86 -0.78 -13.30
CA ILE A 36 -13.40 -1.06 -11.97
C ILE A 36 -14.95 -1.05 -12.00
N ARG A 37 -15.58 -0.12 -12.72
CA ARG A 37 -17.05 -0.12 -12.87
C ARG A 37 -17.58 -1.42 -13.46
N GLU A 38 -16.91 -2.01 -14.45
CA GLU A 38 -17.31 -3.31 -14.99
C GLU A 38 -17.18 -4.43 -13.95
N ILE A 39 -16.13 -4.40 -13.12
CA ILE A 39 -15.96 -5.35 -12.00
C ILE A 39 -17.10 -5.17 -10.98
N LYS A 40 -17.39 -3.93 -10.58
CA LYS A 40 -18.47 -3.60 -9.62
C LYS A 40 -19.86 -4.02 -10.15
N LYS A 41 -20.14 -3.86 -11.45
CA LYS A 41 -21.40 -4.34 -12.08
C LYS A 41 -21.59 -5.85 -11.94
N MET A 42 -20.53 -6.64 -11.79
CA MET A 42 -20.59 -8.08 -11.55
C MET A 42 -20.83 -8.43 -10.09
N GLY A 43 -20.93 -7.44 -9.19
CA GLY A 43 -21.17 -7.64 -7.75
C GLY A 43 -19.91 -7.83 -6.90
N TYR A 44 -18.72 -7.72 -7.47
CA TYR A 44 -17.48 -7.86 -6.73
C TYR A 44 -17.14 -6.66 -5.85
N LYS A 45 -16.55 -6.91 -4.70
CA LYS A 45 -15.82 -5.89 -3.95
C LYS A 45 -14.46 -5.62 -4.61
N VAL A 46 -13.95 -4.40 -4.47
CA VAL A 46 -12.68 -4.00 -5.06
C VAL A 46 -11.74 -3.48 -3.99
N LYS A 47 -10.59 -4.15 -3.87
CA LYS A 47 -9.43 -3.67 -3.12
C LYS A 47 -8.47 -3.01 -4.09
N LEU A 48 -7.98 -1.82 -3.75
CA LEU A 48 -6.94 -1.11 -4.49
C LEU A 48 -5.62 -1.16 -3.70
N ASP A 49 -4.58 -1.67 -4.33
CA ASP A 49 -3.21 -1.53 -3.85
C ASP A 49 -2.56 -0.34 -4.56
N THR A 50 -2.03 0.64 -3.82
CA THR A 50 -1.45 1.87 -4.40
C THR A 50 -0.23 2.34 -3.61
N ASN A 51 0.64 3.09 -4.25
CA ASN A 51 1.73 3.81 -3.59
C ASN A 51 1.32 5.20 -3.07
N GLY A 52 0.07 5.62 -3.28
CA GLY A 52 -0.47 6.88 -2.79
C GLY A 52 -0.01 8.15 -3.52
N SER A 53 0.77 8.05 -4.60
CA SER A 53 1.32 9.22 -5.30
C SER A 53 0.29 10.02 -6.12
N HIS A 54 -0.92 9.48 -6.31
CA HIS A 54 -1.96 10.07 -7.16
C HIS A 54 -3.23 10.36 -6.34
N THR A 55 -3.12 11.28 -5.39
CA THR A 55 -4.15 11.60 -4.40
C THR A 55 -5.51 11.92 -5.00
N GLU A 56 -5.58 12.78 -6.01
CA GLU A 56 -6.86 13.19 -6.60
C GLU A 56 -7.57 12.02 -7.31
N LYS A 57 -6.81 11.14 -7.95
CA LYS A 57 -7.40 9.93 -8.56
C LYS A 57 -7.89 8.94 -7.50
N LEU A 58 -7.14 8.79 -6.39
CA LEU A 58 -7.54 7.97 -5.26
C LEU A 58 -8.86 8.47 -4.67
N LYS A 59 -8.93 9.77 -4.33
CA LYS A 59 -10.14 10.41 -3.82
C LYS A 59 -11.33 10.19 -4.75
N HIS A 60 -11.15 10.48 -6.04
CA HIS A 60 -12.22 10.30 -7.03
C HIS A 60 -12.78 8.87 -7.08
N LEU A 61 -11.92 7.85 -7.04
CA LEU A 61 -12.37 6.46 -7.06
C LEU A 61 -13.14 6.08 -5.78
N ILE A 62 -12.71 6.59 -4.62
CA ILE A 62 -13.36 6.35 -3.33
C ILE A 62 -14.72 7.04 -3.29
N GLU A 63 -14.78 8.33 -3.62
CA GLU A 63 -16.01 9.15 -3.64
C GLU A 63 -17.05 8.63 -4.64
N ALA A 64 -16.58 8.05 -5.77
CA ALA A 64 -17.44 7.38 -6.74
C ALA A 64 -17.94 5.99 -6.28
N GLY A 65 -17.60 5.53 -5.06
CA GLY A 65 -17.99 4.22 -4.54
C GLY A 65 -17.41 3.03 -5.31
N LEU A 66 -16.29 3.23 -6.00
CA LEU A 66 -15.66 2.20 -6.84
C LEU A 66 -14.72 1.31 -6.05
N ILE A 67 -14.20 1.78 -4.91
CA ILE A 67 -13.25 1.07 -4.05
C ILE A 67 -13.91 0.73 -2.72
N ASP A 68 -13.72 -0.50 -2.25
CA ASP A 68 -14.24 -0.99 -0.97
C ASP A 68 -13.14 -1.11 0.09
N TYR A 69 -11.87 -1.15 -0.32
CA TYR A 69 -10.71 -1.25 0.56
C TYR A 69 -9.46 -0.69 -0.10
N VAL A 70 -8.61 0.01 0.65
CA VAL A 70 -7.32 0.51 0.15
C VAL A 70 -6.16 -0.09 0.94
N ALA A 71 -5.18 -0.66 0.24
CA ALA A 71 -3.87 -0.95 0.82
C ALA A 71 -2.84 0.02 0.22
N MET A 72 -2.30 0.88 1.06
CA MET A 72 -1.35 1.90 0.62
C MET A 72 0.06 1.60 1.12
N ASP A 73 1.00 1.56 0.20
CA ASP A 73 2.40 1.36 0.52
C ASP A 73 3.05 2.65 1.01
N ILE A 74 3.67 2.59 2.18
CA ILE A 74 4.54 3.62 2.76
C ILE A 74 5.98 3.15 2.57
N LYS A 75 6.74 3.84 1.73
CA LYS A 75 8.08 3.37 1.35
C LYS A 75 9.17 3.73 2.36
N ASN A 76 9.04 4.86 3.04
CA ASN A 76 9.90 5.27 4.16
C ASN A 76 9.28 6.48 4.90
N ALA A 77 10.00 7.00 5.90
CA ALA A 77 9.71 8.30 6.51
C ALA A 77 9.78 9.44 5.45
N PRO A 78 8.98 10.52 5.59
CA PRO A 78 8.89 11.58 4.57
C PRO A 78 10.26 12.13 4.16
N GLY A 79 11.17 12.37 5.11
CA GLY A 79 12.50 12.91 4.83
C GLY A 79 13.46 11.98 4.06
N LYS A 80 13.13 10.68 3.97
CA LYS A 80 13.92 9.67 3.24
C LYS A 80 13.14 9.02 2.10
N TYR A 81 11.96 9.54 1.77
CA TYR A 81 11.07 8.94 0.80
C TYR A 81 11.71 8.86 -0.59
N ALA A 82 12.32 9.95 -1.06
CA ALA A 82 13.01 10.02 -2.34
C ALA A 82 14.07 8.92 -2.49
N MET A 83 14.93 8.77 -1.47
CA MET A 83 15.96 7.72 -1.43
C MET A 83 15.34 6.31 -1.53
N ALA A 84 14.28 6.04 -0.78
CA ALA A 84 13.67 4.71 -0.75
C ALA A 84 12.99 4.30 -2.06
N ILE A 85 12.57 5.27 -2.89
CA ILE A 85 11.99 5.02 -4.22
C ILE A 85 12.99 5.19 -5.36
N GLY A 86 14.27 5.45 -5.04
CA GLY A 86 15.35 5.57 -6.03
C GLY A 86 15.34 6.87 -6.83
N LEU A 87 14.76 7.94 -6.31
CA LEU A 87 14.74 9.28 -6.91
C LEU A 87 15.62 10.23 -6.10
N SER A 88 16.32 11.15 -6.78
CA SER A 88 17.13 12.17 -6.11
C SER A 88 16.34 13.37 -5.62
N ASP A 89 15.22 13.65 -6.28
CA ASP A 89 14.35 14.79 -5.98
C ASP A 89 12.88 14.33 -6.11
N TYR A 90 12.25 14.08 -4.97
CA TYR A 90 10.86 13.68 -4.89
C TYR A 90 10.21 14.28 -3.64
N ASP A 91 9.14 15.03 -3.85
CA ASP A 91 8.31 15.55 -2.77
C ASP A 91 7.21 14.53 -2.42
N PRO A 92 7.19 13.97 -1.21
CA PRO A 92 6.17 13.02 -0.79
C PRO A 92 4.81 13.67 -0.44
N ALA A 93 4.60 14.95 -0.73
CA ALA A 93 3.38 15.68 -0.35
C ALA A 93 2.09 14.94 -0.76
N ASN A 94 2.01 14.42 -2.00
CA ASN A 94 0.86 13.65 -2.45
C ASN A 94 0.66 12.36 -1.63
N VAL A 95 1.73 11.66 -1.30
CA VAL A 95 1.67 10.44 -0.48
C VAL A 95 1.17 10.78 0.93
N MET A 96 1.68 11.87 1.50
CA MET A 96 1.25 12.33 2.82
C MET A 96 -0.21 12.77 2.83
N GLU A 97 -0.66 13.44 1.79
CA GLU A 97 -2.06 13.84 1.61
C GLU A 97 -2.98 12.63 1.44
N SER A 98 -2.58 11.63 0.63
CA SER A 98 -3.32 10.37 0.47
C SER A 98 -3.46 9.63 1.79
N ALA A 99 -2.38 9.54 2.58
CA ALA A 99 -2.42 8.93 3.91
C ALA A 99 -3.37 9.68 4.84
N ALA A 100 -3.29 11.01 4.90
CA ALA A 100 -4.17 11.84 5.72
C ALA A 100 -5.65 11.69 5.31
N TYR A 101 -5.93 11.64 4.00
CA TYR A 101 -7.28 11.43 3.48
C TYR A 101 -7.86 10.08 3.91
N LEU A 102 -7.08 8.99 3.78
CA LEU A 102 -7.50 7.66 4.21
C LEU A 102 -7.74 7.60 5.73
N MET A 103 -6.88 8.23 6.52
CA MET A 103 -7.01 8.26 7.99
C MET A 103 -8.22 9.07 8.47
N ALA A 104 -8.63 10.09 7.73
CA ALA A 104 -9.77 10.94 8.06
C ALA A 104 -11.11 10.41 7.53
N GLY A 105 -11.09 9.50 6.55
CA GLY A 105 -12.28 8.95 5.89
C GLY A 105 -12.82 7.69 6.52
N ASP A 106 -13.94 7.20 5.97
CA ASP A 106 -14.63 6.01 6.43
C ASP A 106 -14.27 4.73 5.66
N ILE A 107 -13.50 4.85 4.56
CA ILE A 107 -13.11 3.68 3.79
C ILE A 107 -12.16 2.79 4.59
N PRO A 108 -12.40 1.47 4.66
CA PRO A 108 -11.44 0.56 5.26
C PRO A 108 -10.09 0.60 4.53
N TYR A 109 -9.01 0.72 5.28
CA TYR A 109 -7.65 0.78 4.70
C TYR A 109 -6.62 0.05 5.57
N GLU A 110 -5.47 -0.20 4.96
CA GLU A 110 -4.23 -0.56 5.64
C GLU A 110 -3.06 0.21 5.05
N PHE A 111 -2.08 0.57 5.86
CA PHE A 111 -0.76 0.96 5.41
C PHE A 111 0.20 -0.21 5.48
N ARG A 112 1.20 -0.24 4.59
CA ARG A 112 2.21 -1.30 4.54
C ARG A 112 3.59 -0.70 4.30
N THR A 113 4.59 -1.21 5.01
CA THR A 113 6.01 -0.93 4.70
C THR A 113 6.76 -2.23 4.58
N THR A 114 7.37 -2.49 3.43
CA THR A 114 8.32 -3.59 3.27
C THR A 114 9.67 -3.15 3.84
N GLU A 115 10.15 -3.84 4.87
CA GLU A 115 11.38 -3.50 5.56
C GLU A 115 12.61 -3.93 4.77
N VAL A 116 13.37 -2.96 4.26
CA VAL A 116 14.63 -3.18 3.56
C VAL A 116 15.78 -2.61 4.40
N ARG A 117 16.76 -3.44 4.71
CA ARG A 117 17.87 -3.11 5.62
C ARG A 117 18.70 -1.92 5.16
N GLU A 118 18.84 -1.76 3.86
CA GLU A 118 19.61 -0.67 3.23
C GLU A 118 18.87 0.67 3.31
N PHE A 119 17.53 0.67 3.39
CA PHE A 119 16.69 1.86 3.34
C PHE A 119 16.14 2.26 4.71
N HIS A 120 15.87 1.29 5.59
CA HIS A 120 15.20 1.54 6.86
C HIS A 120 16.16 1.41 8.02
N LYS A 121 16.14 2.38 8.91
CA LYS A 121 16.83 2.37 10.20
C LYS A 121 15.81 2.57 11.32
N ARG A 122 16.24 2.37 12.55
CA ARG A 122 15.40 2.51 13.73
C ARG A 122 14.64 3.85 13.78
N GLU A 123 15.34 4.93 13.45
CA GLU A 123 14.82 6.30 13.47
C GLU A 123 13.68 6.48 12.46
N ASP A 124 13.75 5.79 11.31
CA ASP A 124 12.75 5.86 10.26
C ASP A 124 11.41 5.26 10.72
N PHE A 125 11.44 4.15 11.46
CA PHE A 125 10.24 3.56 12.05
C PHE A 125 9.59 4.48 13.10
N GLU A 126 10.39 5.24 13.83
CA GLU A 126 9.89 6.24 14.76
C GLU A 126 9.21 7.41 14.03
N GLU A 127 9.82 7.90 12.95
CA GLU A 127 9.24 8.98 12.13
C GLU A 127 7.96 8.53 11.39
N ILE A 128 7.96 7.33 10.81
CA ILE A 128 6.76 6.74 10.18
C ILE A 128 5.64 6.60 11.23
N GLY A 129 5.98 6.09 12.42
CA GLY A 129 5.02 5.95 13.51
C GLY A 129 4.39 7.28 13.92
N ARG A 130 5.20 8.34 14.05
CA ARG A 130 4.70 9.70 14.35
C ARG A 130 3.80 10.24 13.24
N TRP A 131 4.23 10.07 11.99
CA TRP A 131 3.47 10.52 10.81
C TRP A 131 2.10 9.84 10.72
N LEU A 132 2.07 8.52 10.87
CA LEU A 132 0.84 7.73 10.75
C LEU A 132 0.14 7.48 12.09
N LYS A 133 0.41 8.31 13.11
CA LYS A 133 -0.19 8.17 14.45
C LYS A 133 -1.71 8.11 14.37
N GLY A 134 -2.28 7.04 14.94
CA GLY A 134 -3.72 6.81 14.97
C GLY A 134 -4.26 6.05 13.75
N ALA A 135 -3.41 5.60 12.84
CA ALA A 135 -3.83 4.73 11.74
C ALA A 135 -4.52 3.46 12.28
N SER A 136 -5.60 3.05 11.63
CA SER A 136 -6.41 1.90 12.06
C SER A 136 -5.73 0.55 11.81
N ARG A 137 -4.87 0.46 10.78
CA ARG A 137 -4.08 -0.74 10.43
C ARG A 137 -2.76 -0.35 9.79
N TYR A 138 -1.68 -0.98 10.24
CA TYR A 138 -0.37 -0.84 9.66
C TYR A 138 0.40 -2.17 9.72
N PHE A 139 1.00 -2.55 8.59
CA PHE A 139 1.77 -3.79 8.49
C PHE A 139 3.22 -3.50 8.12
N LEU A 140 4.12 -3.99 8.95
CA LEU A 140 5.53 -4.14 8.61
C LEU A 140 5.73 -5.49 7.94
N GLN A 141 6.23 -5.47 6.69
CA GLN A 141 6.35 -6.68 5.86
C GLN A 141 7.81 -7.07 5.69
N GLY A 142 8.08 -8.37 5.83
CA GLY A 142 9.39 -8.93 5.54
C GLY A 142 9.75 -8.79 4.06
N PHE A 143 10.95 -8.26 3.79
CA PHE A 143 11.47 -8.23 2.42
C PHE A 143 11.97 -9.61 2.02
N VAL A 144 11.49 -10.10 0.87
CA VAL A 144 11.93 -11.34 0.25
C VAL A 144 12.57 -11.02 -1.10
N ASN A 145 13.82 -11.47 -1.29
CA ASN A 145 14.47 -11.36 -2.59
C ASN A 145 13.94 -12.44 -3.54
N SER A 146 13.09 -12.02 -4.49
CA SER A 146 12.53 -12.91 -5.52
C SER A 146 13.46 -13.18 -6.70
N GLY A 147 14.62 -12.55 -6.75
CA GLY A 147 15.57 -12.64 -7.88
C GLY A 147 15.43 -11.53 -8.93
N ASP A 148 14.28 -10.85 -8.99
CA ASP A 148 13.98 -9.81 -10.00
C ASP A 148 14.12 -8.39 -9.41
N LEU A 149 15.18 -8.13 -8.65
CA LEU A 149 15.40 -6.81 -8.03
C LEU A 149 15.96 -5.82 -9.06
N ILE A 150 15.38 -4.62 -9.13
CA ILE A 150 15.92 -3.50 -9.91
C ILE A 150 17.30 -3.09 -9.36
N GLN A 151 17.46 -3.08 -8.04
CA GLN A 151 18.72 -2.80 -7.37
C GLN A 151 19.23 -4.07 -6.69
N PRO A 152 20.40 -4.59 -7.07
CA PRO A 152 20.99 -5.75 -6.41
C PRO A 152 21.48 -5.43 -4.99
N GLY A 153 21.62 -6.46 -4.16
CA GLY A 153 22.22 -6.35 -2.83
C GLY A 153 21.27 -5.92 -1.72
N LEU A 154 19.98 -5.74 -1.99
CA LEU A 154 18.99 -5.45 -0.96
C LEU A 154 18.70 -6.70 -0.11
N ARG A 155 18.53 -6.49 1.19
CA ARG A 155 18.31 -7.55 2.18
C ARG A 155 17.16 -7.22 3.11
N GLY A 156 16.46 -8.27 3.55
CA GLY A 156 15.49 -8.16 4.64
C GLY A 156 16.16 -8.13 6.01
N TYR A 157 15.38 -7.78 7.00
CA TYR A 157 15.74 -7.92 8.41
C TYR A 157 15.38 -9.32 8.92
N THR A 158 16.05 -9.73 10.00
CA THR A 158 15.64 -10.90 10.77
C THR A 158 14.37 -10.60 11.56
N LYS A 159 13.63 -11.63 11.94
CA LYS A 159 12.41 -11.51 12.75
C LYS A 159 12.63 -10.67 14.01
N ASP A 160 13.69 -10.92 14.75
CA ASP A 160 14.00 -10.20 15.98
C ASP A 160 14.16 -8.69 15.77
N ILE A 161 14.75 -8.28 14.64
CA ILE A 161 14.91 -6.86 14.31
C ILE A 161 13.56 -6.26 13.87
N MET A 162 12.76 -7.01 13.11
CA MET A 162 11.41 -6.59 12.73
C MET A 162 10.49 -6.46 13.95
N GLU A 163 10.60 -7.34 14.95
CA GLU A 163 9.89 -7.22 16.22
C GLU A 163 10.30 -5.95 17.00
N GLN A 164 11.58 -5.57 16.96
CA GLN A 164 12.04 -4.30 17.54
C GLN A 164 11.46 -3.09 16.80
N ALA A 165 11.44 -3.12 15.46
CA ALA A 165 10.79 -2.08 14.64
C ALA A 165 9.30 -1.98 14.95
N LEU A 166 8.61 -3.13 15.03
CA LEU A 166 7.19 -3.18 15.42
C LEU A 166 6.96 -2.58 16.80
N ALA A 167 7.80 -2.88 17.79
CA ALA A 167 7.68 -2.32 19.14
C ALA A 167 7.82 -0.79 19.16
N ILE A 168 8.62 -0.21 18.25
CA ILE A 168 8.71 1.25 18.07
C ILE A 168 7.42 1.80 17.51
N VAL A 169 6.94 1.24 16.40
CA VAL A 169 5.75 1.70 15.70
C VAL A 169 4.50 1.58 16.57
N LYS A 170 4.36 0.53 17.37
CA LYS A 170 3.22 0.30 18.28
C LYS A 170 3.02 1.39 19.32
N LYS A 171 4.04 2.20 19.62
CA LYS A 171 3.88 3.38 20.49
C LYS A 171 2.95 4.44 19.89
N TYR A 172 2.81 4.46 18.58
CA TYR A 172 2.02 5.42 17.81
C TYR A 172 0.79 4.78 17.16
N ILE A 173 0.93 3.52 16.73
CA ILE A 173 -0.09 2.74 16.02
C ILE A 173 -0.25 1.39 16.75
N PRO A 174 -1.06 1.30 17.82
CA PRO A 174 -1.20 0.06 18.62
C PRO A 174 -1.63 -1.16 17.79
N ALA A 175 -2.39 -0.94 16.71
CA ALA A 175 -2.87 -1.97 15.79
C ALA A 175 -1.84 -2.42 14.73
N ALA A 176 -0.57 -1.98 14.84
CA ALA A 176 0.48 -2.42 13.92
C ALA A 176 0.82 -3.91 14.13
N GLU A 177 1.11 -4.61 13.03
CA GLU A 177 1.42 -6.04 13.02
C GLU A 177 2.57 -6.35 12.04
N LEU A 178 3.25 -7.50 12.24
CA LEU A 178 4.15 -8.06 11.25
C LEU A 178 3.38 -8.91 10.23
N ARG A 179 3.89 -8.95 9.00
CA ARG A 179 3.36 -9.81 7.93
C ARG A 179 4.51 -10.42 7.12
N GLY A 180 4.38 -11.69 6.73
CA GLY A 180 5.40 -12.39 5.94
C GLY A 180 6.73 -12.56 6.68
N VAL A 181 6.66 -12.90 7.98
CA VAL A 181 7.79 -13.17 8.84
C VAL A 181 7.60 -14.56 9.44
N ASP A 182 8.38 -15.53 8.98
CA ASP A 182 8.40 -16.91 9.48
C ASP A 182 9.35 -17.07 10.67
#